data_236fff7d78bf69a058bc8ccd80fd10d8
#
_entry.id   236fff7d78bf69a058bc8ccd80fd10d8
#
_cell.length_a   1.000
_cell.length_b   1.000
_cell.length_c   1.000
_cell.angle_alpha   90.00
_cell.angle_beta   90.00
_cell.angle_gamma   90.00
#
_symmetry.space_group_name_H-M   'P 1'
#
loop_
_entity.id
_entity.type
_entity.pdbx_description
1 polymer ?
#
loop_
_entity_poly.entity_id
_entity_poly.type
_entity_poly.pdbx_seq_one_letter_code
_entity_poly.pdbx_strand_id
1 'polypeptide(L)' 'MSITKIKEMLRTLIEYEDSTITHTIPDLIELLYCKASQTFQITTFLDDKVSTYYDIDTACDALYPILNSVKEKDL' A
#
# COMPACT_ATOMS: atom_id res chain seq x y z
N MET A 1 1.75 1.71 12.25
CA MET A 1 2.50 2.54 11.28
C MET A 1 1.82 3.89 11.14
N SER A 2 2.58 4.95 11.15
CA SER A 2 2.01 6.30 11.08
C SER A 2 1.63 6.66 9.65
N ILE A 3 0.75 7.66 9.51
CA ILE A 3 0.36 8.16 8.19
C ILE A 3 1.56 8.66 7.41
N THR A 4 2.50 9.34 8.09
CA THR A 4 3.70 9.85 7.45
C THR A 4 4.52 8.71 6.84
N LYS A 5 4.70 7.63 7.58
CA LYS A 5 5.45 6.47 7.10
C LYS A 5 4.77 5.83 5.90
N ILE A 6 3.46 5.71 5.95
CA ILE A 6 2.70 5.12 4.84
C ILE A 6 2.85 5.98 3.59
N LYS A 7 2.74 7.30 3.74
CA LYS A 7 2.90 8.21 2.62
C LYS A 7 4.31 8.16 2.03
N GLU A 8 5.32 8.05 2.88
CA GLU A 8 6.70 7.92 2.40
C GLU A 8 6.90 6.64 1.60
N MET A 9 6.32 5.55 2.07
CA MET A 9 6.39 4.28 1.35
C MET A 9 5.74 4.39 -0.02
N LEU A 10 4.56 4.98 -0.09
CA LEU A 10 3.85 5.16 -1.35
C LEU A 10 4.62 6.09 -2.30
N ARG A 11 5.17 7.17 -1.76
CA ARG A 11 5.95 8.11 -2.56
C ARG A 11 7.20 7.45 -3.12
N THR A 12 7.84 6.59 -2.35
CA THR A 12 9.02 5.85 -2.80
C THR A 12 8.69 4.99 -4.01
N LEU A 13 7.53 4.35 -4.00
CA LEU A 13 7.12 3.54 -5.14
C LEU A 13 6.96 4.38 -6.41
N ILE A 14 6.44 5.60 -6.26
CA ILE A 14 6.27 6.50 -7.41
C ILE A 14 7.62 6.94 -7.96
N GLU A 15 8.59 7.16 -7.09
CA GLU A 15 9.89 7.69 -7.49
C GLU A 15 10.78 6.68 -8.20
N TYR A 16 10.48 5.40 -8.10
CA TYR A 16 11.25 4.39 -8.81
C TYR A 16 11.05 4.53 -10.32
N GLU A 17 12.11 4.27 -11.05
CA GLU A 17 12.08 4.39 -12.51
C GLU A 17 11.41 3.21 -13.19
N ASP A 18 11.34 2.08 -12.51
CA ASP A 18 10.75 0.88 -13.07
C ASP A 18 9.28 1.10 -13.37
N SER A 19 8.79 0.48 -14.43
CA SER A 19 7.40 0.62 -14.83
C SER A 19 6.44 0.02 -13.81
N THR A 20 6.89 -0.98 -13.08
CA THR A 20 6.09 -1.62 -12.04
C THR A 20 6.98 -1.94 -10.86
N ILE A 21 6.54 -1.57 -9.67
CA ILE A 21 7.27 -1.83 -8.45
C ILE A 21 6.30 -2.43 -7.43
N THR A 22 6.77 -3.45 -6.71
CA THR A 22 5.96 -4.15 -5.74
C THR A 22 6.61 -4.08 -4.36
N HIS A 23 5.80 -3.81 -3.34
CA HIS A 23 6.24 -3.83 -1.96
C HIS A 23 5.31 -4.76 -1.19
N THR A 24 5.87 -5.80 -0.61
CA THR A 24 5.08 -6.82 0.09
C THR A 24 5.32 -6.74 1.59
N ILE A 25 4.24 -6.67 2.35
CA ILE A 25 4.29 -6.82 3.80
C ILE A 25 3.82 -8.24 4.08
N PRO A 26 4.71 -9.12 4.53
CA PRO A 26 4.39 -10.55 4.66
C PRO A 26 3.14 -10.80 5.48
N ASP A 27 2.31 -11.71 5.00
CA ASP A 27 1.08 -12.15 5.66
C ASP A 27 0.04 -11.04 5.84
N LEU A 28 0.22 -9.92 5.16
CA LEU A 28 -0.70 -8.78 5.31
C LEU A 28 -1.16 -8.24 3.97
N ILE A 29 -0.30 -7.56 3.24
CA ILE A 29 -0.66 -6.94 1.97
C ILE A 29 0.47 -7.02 0.95
N GLU A 30 0.08 -6.86 -0.31
CA GLU A 30 1.02 -6.62 -1.38
C GLU A 30 0.63 -5.30 -2.05
N LEU A 31 1.57 -4.39 -2.10
CA LEU A 31 1.35 -3.05 -2.66
C LEU A 31 2.11 -2.93 -3.97
N LEU A 32 1.39 -2.60 -5.02
CA LEU A 32 1.97 -2.48 -6.35
C LEU A 32 1.64 -1.11 -6.94
N TYR A 33 2.63 -0.50 -7.57
CA TYR A 33 2.42 0.75 -8.28
C TYR A 33 2.74 0.56 -9.75
N CYS A 34 1.78 0.89 -10.61
CA CYS A 34 1.96 0.82 -12.06
C CYS A 34 2.11 2.23 -12.62
N LYS A 35 3.32 2.54 -13.11
CA LYS A 35 3.60 3.87 -13.66
C LYS A 35 2.82 4.16 -14.92
N ALA A 36 2.58 3.14 -15.73
CA ALA A 36 1.88 3.32 -16.99
C ALA A 36 0.47 3.87 -16.78
N SER A 37 -0.21 3.39 -15.74
CA SER A 37 -1.56 3.84 -15.42
C SER A 37 -1.60 4.81 -14.24
N GLN A 38 -0.45 5.02 -13.57
CA GLN A 38 -0.34 5.87 -12.38
C GLN A 38 -1.30 5.44 -11.29
N THR A 39 -1.37 4.14 -11.04
CA THR A 39 -2.29 3.61 -10.05
C THR A 39 -1.57 2.75 -9.01
N PHE A 40 -2.10 2.77 -7.78
CA PHE A 40 -1.68 1.87 -6.72
C PHE A 40 -2.67 0.72 -6.64
N GLN A 41 -2.14 -0.49 -6.55
CA GLN A 41 -2.97 -1.68 -6.40
C GLN A 41 -2.60 -2.34 -5.07
N ILE A 42 -3.60 -2.49 -4.21
CA ILE A 42 -3.40 -3.08 -2.89
C ILE A 42 -4.13 -4.40 -2.82
N THR A 43 -3.39 -5.47 -2.58
CA THR A 43 -3.95 -6.80 -2.41
C THR A 43 -3.88 -7.16 -0.94
N THR A 44 -5.03 -7.46 -0.34
CA THR A 44 -5.12 -7.86 1.05
C THR A 44 -5.13 -9.39 1.10
N PHE A 45 -4.09 -9.98 1.69
CA PHE A 45 -3.99 -11.44 1.70
C PHE A 45 -5.06 -12.10 2.54
N LEU A 46 -5.50 -11.45 3.59
CA LEU A 46 -6.49 -12.00 4.49
C LEU A 46 -7.83 -12.23 3.77
N ASP A 47 -8.26 -11.25 2.99
CA ASP A 47 -9.53 -11.29 2.28
C ASP A 47 -9.40 -11.66 0.82
N ASP A 48 -8.15 -11.78 0.35
CA ASP A 48 -7.88 -12.04 -1.06
C ASP A 48 -8.56 -10.98 -1.94
N LYS A 49 -8.49 -9.73 -1.50
CA LYS A 49 -9.14 -8.61 -2.13
C LYS A 49 -8.13 -7.70 -2.79
N VAL A 50 -8.47 -7.20 -3.97
CA VAL A 50 -7.62 -6.27 -4.71
C VAL A 50 -8.37 -4.94 -4.87
N SER A 51 -7.71 -3.85 -4.50
CA SER A 51 -8.29 -2.51 -4.62
C SER A 51 -7.31 -1.61 -5.37
N THR A 52 -7.86 -0.70 -6.16
CA THR A 52 -7.06 0.21 -6.97
C THR A 52 -7.29 1.64 -6.51
N TYR A 53 -6.20 2.41 -6.39
CA TYR A 53 -6.25 3.81 -5.98
C TYR A 53 -5.41 4.64 -6.93
N TYR A 54 -5.79 5.90 -7.12
CA TYR A 54 -5.18 6.78 -8.11
C TYR A 54 -4.27 7.84 -7.51
N ASP A 55 -4.26 7.98 -6.18
CA ASP A 55 -3.40 8.97 -5.54
C ASP A 55 -2.92 8.46 -4.19
N ILE A 56 -1.92 9.16 -3.64
CA ILE A 56 -1.30 8.78 -2.37
C ILE A 56 -2.29 8.89 -1.21
N ASP A 57 -3.11 9.93 -1.22
CA ASP A 57 -4.01 10.18 -0.11
C ASP A 57 -5.05 9.08 0.06
N THR A 58 -5.70 8.67 -1.02
CA THR A 58 -6.69 7.60 -0.94
C THR A 58 -6.05 6.25 -0.63
N ALA A 59 -4.88 5.99 -1.21
CA ALA A 59 -4.15 4.76 -0.92
C ALA A 59 -3.73 4.72 0.55
N CYS A 60 -3.26 5.84 1.08
CA CYS A 60 -2.87 5.94 2.48
C CYS A 60 -4.05 5.71 3.40
N ASP A 61 -5.19 6.31 3.09
CA ASP A 61 -6.40 6.12 3.88
C ASP A 61 -6.84 4.67 3.93
N ALA A 62 -6.66 3.96 2.81
CA ALA A 62 -7.01 2.55 2.76
C ALA A 62 -6.02 1.68 3.54
N LEU A 63 -4.74 2.03 3.49
CA LEU A 63 -3.70 1.26 4.17
C LEU A 63 -3.68 1.48 5.67
N TYR A 64 -4.04 2.68 6.12
CA TYR A 64 -3.91 3.05 7.53
C TYR A 64 -4.63 2.06 8.46
N PRO A 65 -5.91 1.77 8.26
CA PRO A 65 -6.59 0.83 9.15
C PRO A 65 -6.05 -0.59 9.05
N ILE A 66 -5.62 -1.00 7.86
CA ILE A 66 -5.08 -2.34 7.68
C ILE A 66 -3.79 -2.52 8.47
N LEU A 67 -2.87 -1.58 8.35
CA LEU A 67 -1.57 -1.69 9.00
C LEU A 67 -1.66 -1.50 10.50
N ASN A 68 -2.57 -0.65 10.97
CA ASN A 68 -2.73 -0.42 12.40
C ASN A 68 -3.57 -1.48 13.08
N SER A 69 -4.44 -2.15 12.35
CA SER A 69 -5.21 -3.25 12.88
C SER A 69 -4.31 -4.39 13.34
N VAL A 70 -3.28 -4.70 12.56
CA VAL A 70 -2.32 -5.74 12.94
C VAL A 70 -1.60 -5.37 14.22
N LYS A 71 -1.22 -4.11 14.34
CA LYS A 71 -0.53 -3.63 15.52
C LYS A 71 -1.37 -3.76 16.78
N GLU A 72 -2.66 -3.50 16.67
CA GLU A 72 -3.57 -3.60 17.80
C GLU A 72 -3.69 -5.03 18.30
N LYS A 73 -3.59 -5.99 17.41
CA LYS A 73 -3.71 -7.39 17.80
C LYS A 73 -2.58 -7.85 18.70
N ASP A 74 -1.45 -7.20 18.61
CA ASP A 74 -0.29 -7.57 19.42
C ASP A 74 -0.44 -7.13 20.88
N LEU A 75 -1.42 -6.35 21.17
CA LEU A 75 -1.70 -5.94 22.53
C LEU A 75 -2.61 -6.93 23.24
#